data_c5d40f12002bd1915f68915c6eb2b531
#
_entry.id   c5d40f12002bd1915f68915c6eb2b531
#
_cell.length_a   1.000
_cell.length_b   1.000
_cell.length_c   1.000
_cell.angle_alpha   90.00
_cell.angle_beta   90.00
_cell.angle_gamma   90.00
#
_symmetry.space_group_name_H-M   'P 1'
#
loop_
_entity.id
_entity.type
_entity.pdbx_description
1 polymer ?
#
loop_
_entity_poly.entity_id
_entity_poly.type
_entity_poly.pdbx_seq_one_letter_code
_entity_poly.pdbx_strand_id
1 'polypeptide(L)'
;MTSPMIQVPQADYHNVRFPFDPRRAAVWRAIARYLQTWVDPMQPLLELGAGYGEFTRAIRASEKWALEQNSALVDHWEPSVQPVIQSVLDPWPIPDASLGTVFASNFFEHFTLEQGAEILTQALQKLKPGGRIIAVQPNFRLEPFRYFDDYTHRTAYTDQGFQDFLTALGWRVVHVEPRFMPFTMKSRLPTAEWLVDLYLALPIRPMAGQFLVVAEKRS
;
A
#
# COMPACT_ATOMS: atom_id res chain seq x y z
N MET A 1 -17.51 -25.44 21.08
CA MET A 1 -18.37 -24.24 20.92
C MET A 1 -17.44 -23.10 20.54
N THR A 2 -17.33 -22.78 19.26
CA THR A 2 -16.56 -21.63 18.78
C THR A 2 -17.39 -20.39 19.03
N SER A 3 -16.90 -19.49 19.89
CA SER A 3 -17.53 -18.17 20.08
C SER A 3 -17.67 -17.48 18.73
N PRO A 4 -18.80 -16.84 18.43
CA PRO A 4 -18.92 -16.06 17.20
C PRO A 4 -17.85 -14.96 17.21
N MET A 5 -16.99 -14.96 16.22
CA MET A 5 -16.05 -13.86 16.04
C MET A 5 -16.86 -12.59 15.76
N ILE A 6 -16.74 -11.61 16.64
CA ILE A 6 -17.33 -10.29 16.41
C ILE A 6 -16.63 -9.70 15.20
N GLN A 7 -17.33 -9.62 14.08
CA GLN A 7 -16.83 -8.92 12.91
C GLN A 7 -16.99 -7.41 13.16
N VAL A 8 -15.88 -6.67 13.19
CA VAL A 8 -15.93 -5.21 13.21
C VAL A 8 -16.45 -4.75 11.85
N PRO A 9 -17.55 -3.97 11.77
CA PRO A 9 -18.12 -3.54 10.51
C PRO A 9 -17.11 -2.70 9.72
N GLN A 10 -16.69 -3.15 8.55
CA GLN A 10 -15.69 -2.46 7.73
C GLN A 10 -16.22 -1.18 7.08
N ALA A 11 -17.53 -1.12 6.80
CA ALA A 11 -18.18 0.10 6.33
C ALA A 11 -17.98 1.28 7.30
N ASP A 12 -17.95 1.01 8.61
CA ASP A 12 -17.74 2.04 9.63
C ASP A 12 -16.27 2.49 9.71
N TYR A 13 -15.31 1.64 9.36
CA TYR A 13 -13.89 1.99 9.36
C TYR A 13 -13.60 3.17 8.43
N HIS A 14 -14.07 3.13 7.19
CA HIS A 14 -13.85 4.20 6.23
C HIS A 14 -14.50 5.50 6.66
N ASN A 15 -15.68 5.44 7.26
CA ASN A 15 -16.37 6.63 7.75
C ASN A 15 -15.65 7.28 8.95
N VAL A 16 -15.05 6.49 9.82
CA VAL A 16 -14.43 6.96 11.07
C VAL A 16 -12.94 7.26 10.92
N ARG A 17 -12.20 6.35 10.29
CA ARG A 17 -10.73 6.41 10.23
C ARG A 17 -10.20 6.96 8.92
N PHE A 18 -10.90 6.70 7.81
CA PHE A 18 -10.43 6.99 6.47
C PHE A 18 -11.52 7.66 5.60
N PRO A 19 -12.15 8.77 6.05
CA PRO A 19 -13.18 9.43 5.25
C PRO A 19 -12.59 10.00 3.95
N PHE A 20 -13.43 10.12 2.93
CA PHE A 20 -13.05 10.73 1.67
C PHE A 20 -12.56 12.18 1.89
N ASP A 21 -11.39 12.49 1.37
CA ASP A 21 -10.80 13.84 1.39
C ASP A 21 -10.19 14.17 0.02
N PRO A 22 -10.81 15.08 -0.75
CA PRO A 22 -10.35 15.41 -2.11
C PRO A 22 -8.92 15.98 -2.14
N ARG A 23 -8.41 16.53 -1.02
CA ARG A 23 -7.03 17.03 -0.92
C ARG A 23 -5.99 15.93 -1.09
N ARG A 24 -6.35 14.69 -0.79
CA ARG A 24 -5.46 13.52 -0.91
C ARG A 24 -5.05 13.27 -2.35
N ALA A 25 -5.90 13.60 -3.32
CA ALA A 25 -5.59 13.40 -4.73
C ALA A 25 -4.31 14.15 -5.17
N ALA A 26 -4.06 15.35 -4.66
CA ALA A 26 -2.83 16.10 -4.95
C ALA A 26 -1.59 15.42 -4.36
N VAL A 27 -1.70 14.92 -3.12
CA VAL A 27 -0.62 14.18 -2.45
C VAL A 27 -0.30 12.90 -3.21
N TRP A 28 -1.33 12.14 -3.60
CA TRP A 28 -1.13 10.89 -4.34
C TRP A 28 -0.56 11.09 -5.74
N ARG A 29 -0.86 12.20 -6.43
CA ARG A 29 -0.21 12.52 -7.72
C ARG A 29 1.30 12.73 -7.54
N ALA A 30 1.73 13.42 -6.50
CA ALA A 30 3.16 13.59 -6.21
C ALA A 30 3.83 12.27 -5.82
N ILE A 31 3.19 11.46 -4.94
CA ILE A 31 3.69 10.14 -4.57
C ILE A 31 3.78 9.21 -5.79
N ALA A 32 2.73 9.14 -6.61
CA ALA A 32 2.74 8.32 -7.81
C ALA A 32 3.84 8.73 -8.79
N ARG A 33 4.07 10.02 -8.99
CA ARG A 33 5.18 10.54 -9.82
C ARG A 33 6.54 10.10 -9.27
N TYR A 34 6.74 10.18 -7.96
CA TYR A 34 7.95 9.71 -7.30
C TYR A 34 8.14 8.20 -7.49
N LEU A 35 7.10 7.41 -7.26
CA LEU A 35 7.12 5.95 -7.35
C LEU A 35 7.16 5.45 -8.81
N GLN A 36 6.85 6.28 -9.81
CA GLN A 36 6.89 5.89 -11.22
C GLN A 36 8.26 5.37 -11.66
N THR A 37 9.34 5.76 -11.00
CA THR A 37 10.70 5.23 -11.21
C THR A 37 10.77 3.70 -11.01
N TRP A 38 9.91 3.16 -10.17
CA TRP A 38 9.87 1.74 -9.82
C TRP A 38 8.76 0.97 -10.54
N VAL A 39 7.87 1.69 -11.25
CA VAL A 39 6.74 1.13 -11.99
C VAL A 39 6.97 1.29 -13.49
N ASP A 40 7.09 0.17 -14.20
CA ASP A 40 7.13 0.17 -15.66
C ASP A 40 5.72 0.49 -16.21
N PRO A 41 5.55 1.63 -16.94
CA PRO A 41 4.24 2.02 -17.46
C PRO A 41 3.70 1.08 -18.54
N MET A 42 4.54 0.21 -19.09
CA MET A 42 4.16 -0.78 -20.12
C MET A 42 3.74 -2.13 -19.52
N GLN A 43 3.72 -2.25 -18.19
CA GLN A 43 3.35 -3.47 -17.49
C GLN A 43 2.09 -3.25 -16.64
N PRO A 44 1.29 -4.33 -16.41
CA PRO A 44 0.14 -4.27 -15.52
C PRO A 44 0.53 -4.07 -14.05
N LEU A 45 -0.34 -3.37 -13.32
CA LEU A 45 -0.18 -3.07 -11.89
C LEU A 45 -1.42 -3.51 -11.11
N LEU A 46 -1.22 -4.06 -9.91
CA LEU A 46 -2.25 -4.33 -8.92
C LEU A 46 -2.01 -3.47 -7.67
N GLU A 47 -3.02 -2.73 -7.22
CA GLU A 47 -3.06 -2.09 -5.91
C GLU A 47 -3.84 -2.95 -4.91
N LEU A 48 -3.25 -3.24 -3.74
CA LEU A 48 -3.88 -3.95 -2.63
C LEU A 48 -4.46 -2.95 -1.63
N GLY A 49 -5.72 -3.12 -1.23
CA GLY A 49 -6.40 -2.20 -0.33
C GLY A 49 -6.54 -0.81 -0.94
N ALA A 50 -7.07 -0.74 -2.16
CA ALA A 50 -7.04 0.48 -2.98
C ALA A 50 -7.83 1.66 -2.40
N GLY A 51 -8.74 1.41 -1.43
CA GLY A 51 -9.53 2.47 -0.82
C GLY A 51 -10.28 3.30 -1.89
N TYR A 52 -10.06 4.62 -1.88
CA TYR A 52 -10.68 5.53 -2.86
C TYR A 52 -9.97 5.55 -4.23
N GLY A 53 -8.96 4.71 -4.49
CA GLY A 53 -8.28 4.57 -5.77
C GLY A 53 -7.40 5.75 -6.17
N GLU A 54 -6.94 6.57 -5.21
CA GLU A 54 -6.15 7.77 -5.53
C GLU A 54 -4.79 7.44 -6.16
N PHE A 55 -4.10 6.39 -5.68
CA PHE A 55 -2.84 5.96 -6.28
C PHE A 55 -3.04 5.35 -7.66
N THR A 56 -3.98 4.38 -7.80
CA THR A 56 -4.29 3.75 -9.08
C THR A 56 -4.69 4.78 -10.14
N ARG A 57 -5.41 5.85 -9.74
CA ARG A 57 -5.74 6.99 -10.63
C ARG A 57 -4.50 7.71 -11.11
N ALA A 58 -3.51 7.94 -10.22
CA ALA A 58 -2.37 8.81 -10.48
C ALA A 58 -1.21 8.11 -11.19
N ILE A 59 -1.01 6.80 -10.97
CA ILE A 59 0.11 6.03 -11.53
C ILE A 59 -0.15 5.64 -12.99
N ARG A 60 0.91 5.53 -13.79
CA ARG A 60 0.85 5.01 -15.17
C ARG A 60 1.24 3.54 -15.20
N ALA A 61 0.38 2.73 -15.79
CA ALA A 61 0.59 1.31 -16.06
C ALA A 61 -0.22 0.91 -17.30
N SER A 62 0.11 -0.20 -17.97
CA SER A 62 -0.63 -0.65 -19.17
C SER A 62 -2.04 -1.11 -18.84
N GLU A 63 -2.20 -1.75 -17.68
CA GLU A 63 -3.47 -2.15 -17.08
C GLU A 63 -3.41 -1.89 -15.58
N LYS A 64 -4.54 -1.52 -15.00
CA LYS A 64 -4.64 -1.22 -13.57
C LYS A 64 -5.72 -2.06 -12.91
N TRP A 65 -5.31 -2.86 -11.95
CA TRP A 65 -6.17 -3.65 -11.09
C TRP A 65 -6.18 -3.06 -9.70
N ALA A 66 -7.33 -3.06 -9.04
CA ALA A 66 -7.46 -2.61 -7.67
C ALA A 66 -8.26 -3.64 -6.86
N LEU A 67 -7.63 -4.17 -5.81
CA LEU A 67 -8.23 -5.12 -4.90
C LEU A 67 -8.68 -4.40 -3.64
N GLU A 68 -9.99 -4.49 -3.37
CA GLU A 68 -10.64 -3.87 -2.21
C GLU A 68 -11.83 -4.73 -1.78
N GLN A 69 -12.04 -4.88 -0.49
CA GLN A 69 -13.18 -5.67 0.01
C GLN A 69 -14.45 -4.83 0.19
N ASN A 70 -14.32 -3.51 0.34
CA ASN A 70 -15.45 -2.60 0.47
C ASN A 70 -15.94 -2.12 -0.90
N SER A 71 -16.99 -2.76 -1.41
CA SER A 71 -17.56 -2.44 -2.72
C SER A 71 -18.06 -0.99 -2.84
N ALA A 72 -18.41 -0.31 -1.75
CA ALA A 72 -18.89 1.07 -1.77
C ALA A 72 -17.81 2.08 -2.20
N LEU A 73 -16.53 1.70 -2.21
CA LEU A 73 -15.42 2.57 -2.62
C LEU A 73 -15.19 2.58 -4.13
N VAL A 74 -15.70 1.58 -4.85
CA VAL A 74 -15.51 1.41 -6.30
C VAL A 74 -16.07 2.60 -7.10
N ASP A 75 -17.16 3.20 -6.62
CA ASP A 75 -17.78 4.37 -7.27
C ASP A 75 -16.85 5.60 -7.35
N HIS A 76 -15.78 5.61 -6.57
CA HIS A 76 -14.75 6.64 -6.61
C HIS A 76 -13.64 6.35 -7.64
N TRP A 77 -13.57 5.16 -8.21
CA TRP A 77 -12.49 4.75 -9.10
C TRP A 77 -12.72 5.20 -10.53
N GLU A 78 -11.64 5.31 -11.29
CA GLU A 78 -11.73 5.56 -12.72
C GLU A 78 -12.26 4.33 -13.46
N PRO A 79 -13.08 4.51 -14.52
CA PRO A 79 -13.61 3.40 -15.29
C PRO A 79 -12.57 2.47 -15.93
N SER A 80 -11.33 2.96 -16.06
CA SER A 80 -10.20 2.19 -16.62
C SER A 80 -9.58 1.21 -15.61
N VAL A 81 -9.94 1.31 -14.32
CA VAL A 81 -9.43 0.43 -13.27
C VAL A 81 -10.30 -0.82 -13.20
N GLN A 82 -9.68 -1.99 -13.24
CA GLN A 82 -10.37 -3.28 -13.14
C GLN A 82 -10.56 -3.62 -11.64
N PRO A 83 -11.82 -3.68 -11.17
CA PRO A 83 -12.09 -3.95 -9.75
C PRO A 83 -11.97 -5.44 -9.43
N VAL A 84 -11.33 -5.76 -8.31
CA VAL A 84 -11.34 -7.07 -7.65
C VAL A 84 -11.95 -6.89 -6.28
N ILE A 85 -13.24 -7.18 -6.14
CA ILE A 85 -14.01 -6.94 -4.91
C ILE A 85 -14.07 -8.22 -4.09
N GLN A 86 -13.10 -8.40 -3.22
CA GLN A 86 -12.98 -9.57 -2.35
C GLN A 86 -12.00 -9.32 -1.20
N SER A 87 -11.93 -10.27 -0.26
CA SER A 87 -10.82 -10.30 0.70
C SER A 87 -9.50 -10.53 -0.02
N VAL A 88 -8.44 -9.84 0.40
CA VAL A 88 -7.08 -10.06 -0.12
C VAL A 88 -6.53 -11.45 0.23
N LEU A 89 -7.10 -12.11 1.23
CA LEU A 89 -6.74 -13.48 1.63
C LEU A 89 -7.35 -14.55 0.72
N ASP A 90 -8.37 -14.19 -0.07
CA ASP A 90 -8.93 -15.09 -1.08
C ASP A 90 -7.98 -15.16 -2.29
N PRO A 91 -8.02 -16.26 -3.08
CA PRO A 91 -7.21 -16.36 -4.29
C PRO A 91 -7.50 -15.22 -5.29
N TRP A 92 -6.47 -14.50 -5.72
CA TRP A 92 -6.66 -13.37 -6.64
C TRP A 92 -6.98 -13.85 -8.04
N PRO A 93 -8.07 -13.35 -8.67
CA PRO A 93 -8.53 -13.75 -10.01
C PRO A 93 -7.66 -13.10 -11.10
N ILE A 94 -6.37 -13.06 -10.91
CA ILE A 94 -5.37 -12.49 -11.80
C ILE A 94 -4.46 -13.63 -12.26
N PRO A 95 -4.12 -13.71 -13.55
CA PRO A 95 -3.25 -14.77 -14.05
C PRO A 95 -1.87 -14.74 -13.38
N ASP A 96 -1.27 -15.90 -13.18
CA ASP A 96 0.09 -16.01 -12.66
C ASP A 96 1.09 -15.40 -13.62
N ALA A 97 2.16 -14.83 -13.08
CA ALA A 97 3.25 -14.18 -13.83
C ALA A 97 2.75 -13.15 -14.86
N SER A 98 1.68 -12.40 -14.54
CA SER A 98 1.10 -11.39 -15.43
C SER A 98 1.39 -9.95 -15.02
N LEU A 99 1.63 -9.68 -13.73
CA LEU A 99 1.85 -8.33 -13.21
C LEU A 99 3.31 -7.90 -13.29
N GLY A 100 3.55 -6.61 -13.60
CA GLY A 100 4.85 -5.96 -13.43
C GLY A 100 5.03 -5.39 -12.04
N THR A 101 3.94 -4.94 -11.39
CA THR A 101 3.99 -4.31 -10.07
C THR A 101 2.78 -4.70 -9.21
N VAL A 102 3.05 -4.94 -7.91
CA VAL A 102 2.05 -4.96 -6.85
C VAL A 102 2.37 -3.79 -5.91
N PHE A 103 1.37 -2.98 -5.60
CA PHE A 103 1.49 -1.83 -4.69
C PHE A 103 0.61 -2.01 -3.46
N ALA A 104 1.11 -1.61 -2.30
CA ALA A 104 0.34 -1.57 -1.06
C ALA A 104 0.76 -0.37 -0.19
N SER A 105 -0.21 0.34 0.38
CA SER A 105 0.06 1.47 1.27
C SER A 105 -0.81 1.42 2.51
N ASN A 106 -0.20 1.51 3.69
CA ASN A 106 -0.90 1.38 4.98
C ASN A 106 -1.82 0.16 4.99
N PHE A 107 -1.23 -1.00 4.73
CA PHE A 107 -1.97 -2.20 4.41
C PHE A 107 -1.54 -3.41 5.26
N PHE A 108 -0.24 -3.77 5.28
CA PHE A 108 0.23 -4.99 5.94
C PHE A 108 0.09 -4.95 7.46
N GLU A 109 0.08 -3.78 8.08
CA GLU A 109 -0.12 -3.60 9.52
C GLU A 109 -1.48 -4.11 10.01
N HIS A 110 -2.45 -4.27 9.14
CA HIS A 110 -3.79 -4.77 9.45
C HIS A 110 -3.90 -6.30 9.49
N PHE A 111 -2.82 -7.00 9.14
CA PHE A 111 -2.78 -8.47 9.06
C PHE A 111 -1.82 -9.06 10.11
N THR A 112 -2.02 -10.34 10.45
CA THR A 112 -1.00 -11.09 11.20
C THR A 112 0.22 -11.36 10.31
N LEU A 113 1.35 -11.80 10.91
CA LEU A 113 2.54 -12.15 10.11
C LEU A 113 2.25 -13.29 9.12
N GLU A 114 1.45 -14.28 9.54
CA GLU A 114 1.06 -15.41 8.70
C GLU A 114 0.22 -14.93 7.50
N GLN A 115 -0.79 -14.10 7.75
CA GLN A 115 -1.62 -13.50 6.69
C GLN A 115 -0.78 -12.62 5.76
N GLY A 116 0.15 -11.83 6.31
CA GLY A 116 1.10 -11.06 5.52
C GLY A 116 1.97 -11.93 4.62
N ALA A 117 2.42 -13.10 5.12
CA ALA A 117 3.18 -14.06 4.34
C ALA A 117 2.34 -14.70 3.21
N GLU A 118 1.07 -15.02 3.46
CA GLU A 118 0.15 -15.53 2.44
C GLU A 118 -0.06 -14.50 1.32
N ILE A 119 -0.31 -13.23 1.66
CA ILE A 119 -0.48 -12.13 0.71
C ILE A 119 0.79 -11.94 -0.13
N LEU A 120 1.97 -11.90 0.51
CA LEU A 120 3.25 -11.74 -0.18
C LEU A 120 3.58 -12.94 -1.08
N THR A 121 3.17 -14.15 -0.69
CA THR A 121 3.31 -15.35 -1.51
C THR A 121 2.40 -15.30 -2.74
N GLN A 122 1.16 -14.87 -2.60
CA GLN A 122 0.27 -14.63 -3.75
C GLN A 122 0.86 -13.57 -4.69
N ALA A 123 1.40 -12.47 -4.14
CA ALA A 123 2.06 -11.44 -4.95
C ALA A 123 3.22 -12.02 -5.77
N LEU A 124 4.07 -12.89 -5.17
CA LEU A 124 5.14 -13.59 -5.90
C LEU A 124 4.61 -14.44 -7.05
N GLN A 125 3.47 -15.12 -6.86
CA GLN A 125 2.87 -15.94 -7.92
C GLN A 125 2.37 -15.07 -9.10
N LYS A 126 1.73 -13.93 -8.80
CA LYS A 126 1.13 -13.05 -9.81
C LYS A 126 2.15 -12.19 -10.55
N LEU A 127 3.28 -11.87 -9.93
CA LEU A 127 4.34 -11.09 -10.55
C LEU A 127 5.13 -11.90 -11.59
N LYS A 128 5.49 -11.24 -12.67
CA LYS A 128 6.49 -11.70 -13.64
C LYS A 128 7.87 -11.85 -12.97
N PRO A 129 8.80 -12.65 -13.51
CA PRO A 129 10.21 -12.56 -13.12
C PRO A 129 10.70 -11.11 -13.23
N GLY A 130 11.39 -10.60 -12.20
CA GLY A 130 11.80 -9.21 -12.10
C GLY A 130 10.68 -8.21 -11.78
N GLY A 131 9.44 -8.67 -11.65
CA GLY A 131 8.32 -7.85 -11.16
C GLY A 131 8.51 -7.44 -9.70
N ARG A 132 7.87 -6.34 -9.28
CA ARG A 132 8.16 -5.68 -8.00
C ARG A 132 6.95 -5.55 -7.10
N ILE A 133 7.19 -5.66 -5.80
CA ILE A 133 6.29 -5.12 -4.79
C ILE A 133 6.82 -3.79 -4.29
N ILE A 134 5.93 -2.81 -4.17
CA ILE A 134 6.20 -1.49 -3.58
C ILE A 134 5.29 -1.35 -2.38
N ALA A 135 5.87 -1.22 -1.18
CA ALA A 135 5.13 -1.09 0.07
C ALA A 135 5.46 0.22 0.76
N VAL A 136 4.45 1.02 1.05
CA VAL A 136 4.52 2.20 1.93
C VAL A 136 3.80 1.85 3.21
N GLN A 137 4.52 1.82 4.35
CA GLN A 137 3.98 1.31 5.61
C GLN A 137 4.30 2.25 6.77
N PRO A 138 3.46 2.31 7.82
CA PRO A 138 3.80 2.98 9.06
C PRO A 138 5.08 2.39 9.66
N ASN A 139 5.98 3.25 10.10
CA ASN A 139 7.22 2.83 10.75
C ASN A 139 7.07 2.91 12.28
N PHE A 140 6.88 1.75 12.92
CA PHE A 140 6.75 1.67 14.37
C PHE A 140 7.94 2.32 15.11
N ARG A 141 9.14 2.26 14.51
CA ARG A 141 10.35 2.89 15.08
C ARG A 141 10.23 4.41 15.20
N LEU A 142 9.46 5.05 14.30
CA LEU A 142 9.32 6.51 14.24
C LEU A 142 8.08 7.01 14.97
N GLU A 143 7.03 6.19 15.05
CA GLU A 143 5.72 6.57 15.60
C GLU A 143 5.18 5.54 16.62
N PRO A 144 5.99 5.10 17.62
CA PRO A 144 5.58 4.00 18.52
C PRO A 144 4.36 4.36 19.38
N PHE A 145 4.20 5.64 19.72
CA PHE A 145 3.12 6.10 20.60
C PHE A 145 1.77 6.24 19.88
N ARG A 146 1.77 6.36 18.56
CA ARG A 146 0.57 6.59 17.75
C ARG A 146 0.21 5.41 16.84
N TYR A 147 1.09 4.42 16.76
CA TYR A 147 0.92 3.29 15.85
C TYR A 147 -0.40 2.55 16.09
N PHE A 148 -0.72 2.30 17.36
CA PHE A 148 -1.93 1.59 17.78
C PHE A 148 -3.11 2.52 18.10
N ASP A 149 -3.05 3.81 17.75
CA ASP A 149 -4.25 4.68 17.73
C ASP A 149 -5.26 4.19 16.68
N ASP A 150 -4.81 3.44 15.70
CA ASP A 150 -5.67 2.65 14.84
C ASP A 150 -5.85 1.24 15.43
N TYR A 151 -7.06 0.99 15.90
CA TYR A 151 -7.43 -0.27 16.58
C TYR A 151 -7.39 -1.50 15.65
N THR A 152 -7.25 -1.28 14.34
CA THR A 152 -7.18 -2.37 13.35
C THR A 152 -5.74 -2.82 13.09
N HIS A 153 -4.72 -2.10 13.59
CA HIS A 153 -3.33 -2.52 13.49
C HIS A 153 -3.08 -3.78 14.33
N ARG A 154 -2.54 -4.80 13.72
CA ARG A 154 -2.23 -6.10 14.33
C ARG A 154 -0.75 -6.36 14.44
N THR A 155 0.03 -5.94 13.43
CA THR A 155 1.48 -6.17 13.36
C THR A 155 2.22 -4.85 13.33
N ALA A 156 3.19 -4.69 14.24
CA ALA A 156 4.06 -3.52 14.28
C ALA A 156 5.27 -3.75 13.37
N TYR A 157 5.29 -3.10 12.22
CA TYR A 157 6.43 -3.14 11.31
C TYR A 157 7.40 -1.98 11.54
N THR A 158 8.69 -2.29 11.51
CA THR A 158 9.76 -1.32 11.29
C THR A 158 10.30 -1.48 9.87
N ASP A 159 10.97 -0.46 9.37
CA ASP A 159 11.66 -0.54 8.07
C ASP A 159 12.59 -1.75 7.98
N GLN A 160 13.37 -2.04 9.02
CA GLN A 160 14.27 -3.19 9.07
C GLN A 160 13.50 -4.51 9.15
N GLY A 161 12.54 -4.63 10.09
CA GLY A 161 11.78 -5.87 10.28
C GLY A 161 10.97 -6.25 9.04
N PHE A 162 10.45 -5.29 8.28
CA PHE A 162 9.74 -5.57 7.04
C PHE A 162 10.68 -6.03 5.91
N GLN A 163 11.92 -5.49 5.84
CA GLN A 163 12.95 -5.98 4.91
C GLN A 163 13.34 -7.42 5.22
N ASP A 164 13.57 -7.74 6.49
CA ASP A 164 13.93 -9.09 6.94
C ASP A 164 12.80 -10.08 6.62
N PHE A 165 11.55 -9.66 6.84
CA PHE A 165 10.37 -10.45 6.52
C PHE A 165 10.25 -10.75 5.02
N LEU A 166 10.40 -9.74 4.16
CA LEU A 166 10.42 -9.90 2.70
C LEU A 166 11.56 -10.86 2.28
N THR A 167 12.75 -10.67 2.84
CA THR A 167 13.92 -11.49 2.52
C THR A 167 13.71 -12.95 2.91
N ALA A 168 13.14 -13.21 4.09
CA ALA A 168 12.79 -14.56 4.56
C ALA A 168 11.78 -15.26 3.62
N LEU A 169 10.88 -14.49 2.97
CA LEU A 169 9.92 -15.00 2.00
C LEU A 169 10.49 -15.11 0.57
N GLY A 170 11.78 -14.87 0.37
CA GLY A 170 12.45 -15.06 -0.92
C GLY A 170 12.50 -13.83 -1.82
N TRP A 171 12.02 -12.68 -1.36
CA TRP A 171 12.13 -11.42 -2.10
C TRP A 171 13.56 -10.89 -2.13
N ARG A 172 13.91 -10.13 -3.16
CA ARG A 172 15.13 -9.33 -3.23
C ARG A 172 14.81 -7.87 -2.97
N VAL A 173 15.10 -7.38 -1.78
CA VAL A 173 14.94 -5.94 -1.45
C VAL A 173 15.92 -5.13 -2.32
N VAL A 174 15.41 -4.15 -3.07
CA VAL A 174 16.20 -3.34 -4.00
C VAL A 174 16.27 -1.87 -3.61
N HIS A 175 15.31 -1.39 -2.81
CA HIS A 175 15.31 -0.01 -2.33
C HIS A 175 14.57 0.11 -1.01
N VAL A 176 15.08 0.97 -0.13
CA VAL A 176 14.46 1.27 1.17
C VAL A 176 14.65 2.74 1.52
N GLU A 177 13.56 3.36 1.94
CA GLU A 177 13.56 4.69 2.55
C GLU A 177 12.90 4.61 3.93
N PRO A 178 13.69 4.58 5.02
CA PRO A 178 13.16 4.47 6.38
C PRO A 178 12.28 5.66 6.80
N ARG A 179 12.43 6.80 6.10
CA ARG A 179 11.69 8.06 6.30
C ARG A 179 11.10 8.49 4.97
N PHE A 180 9.89 8.01 4.64
CA PHE A 180 9.27 8.30 3.36
C PHE A 180 8.26 9.44 3.45
N MET A 181 7.16 9.25 4.17
CA MET A 181 6.08 10.21 4.29
C MET A 181 5.69 10.42 5.76
N PRO A 182 5.01 11.54 6.12
CA PRO A 182 4.41 11.69 7.43
C PRO A 182 3.44 10.54 7.74
N PHE A 183 3.34 10.16 9.02
CA PHE A 183 2.50 9.06 9.48
C PHE A 183 1.02 9.19 9.08
N THR A 184 0.51 10.42 9.04
CA THR A 184 -0.89 10.68 8.74
C THR A 184 -1.05 11.90 7.85
N MET A 185 -1.98 11.83 6.90
CA MET A 185 -2.43 12.98 6.10
C MET A 185 -3.47 13.86 6.84
N LYS A 186 -3.90 13.48 8.04
CA LYS A 186 -4.73 14.32 8.93
C LYS A 186 -3.96 15.50 9.53
N SER A 187 -2.66 15.64 9.19
CA SER A 187 -1.85 16.78 9.59
C SER A 187 -2.36 18.08 8.94
N ARG A 188 -2.14 19.22 9.62
CA ARG A 188 -2.40 20.55 9.05
C ARG A 188 -1.36 20.98 8.00
N LEU A 189 -0.51 20.05 7.55
CA LEU A 189 0.49 20.34 6.51
C LEU A 189 -0.22 20.66 5.19
N PRO A 190 0.30 21.61 4.43
CA PRO A 190 -0.23 21.93 3.11
C PRO A 190 -0.17 20.67 2.20
N THR A 191 -1.26 20.40 1.50
CA THR A 191 -1.39 19.27 0.57
C THR A 191 -1.14 19.69 -0.88
N ALA A 192 -0.59 20.89 -1.13
CA ALA A 192 -0.24 21.33 -2.47
C ALA A 192 0.80 20.39 -3.10
N GLU A 193 0.53 19.94 -4.30
CA GLU A 193 1.31 18.92 -5.01
C GLU A 193 2.81 19.25 -5.07
N TRP A 194 3.16 20.50 -5.42
CA TRP A 194 4.56 20.96 -5.50
C TRP A 194 5.29 20.94 -4.15
N LEU A 195 4.56 21.10 -3.02
CA LEU A 195 5.15 20.98 -1.68
C LEU A 195 5.47 19.55 -1.34
N VAL A 196 4.62 18.61 -1.78
CA VAL A 196 4.89 17.17 -1.60
C VAL A 196 6.08 16.75 -2.46
N ASP A 197 6.18 17.25 -3.70
CA ASP A 197 7.35 17.02 -4.55
C ASP A 197 8.64 17.53 -3.90
N LEU A 198 8.60 18.76 -3.37
CA LEU A 198 9.74 19.33 -2.64
C LEU A 198 10.09 18.50 -1.41
N TYR A 199 9.09 18.07 -0.64
CA TYR A 199 9.30 17.20 0.52
C TYR A 199 9.96 15.87 0.14
N LEU A 200 9.48 15.23 -0.94
CA LEU A 200 10.03 13.97 -1.44
C LEU A 200 11.46 14.12 -1.99
N ALA A 201 11.84 15.31 -2.45
CA ALA A 201 13.19 15.63 -2.90
C ALA A 201 14.18 15.91 -1.75
N LEU A 202 13.71 16.09 -0.51
CA LEU A 202 14.59 16.36 0.63
C LEU A 202 15.43 15.13 0.99
N PRO A 203 16.73 15.29 1.27
CA PRO A 203 17.59 14.20 1.74
C PRO A 203 17.22 13.73 3.17
N ILE A 204 16.66 14.62 3.98
CA ILE A 204 16.13 14.33 5.32
C ILE A 204 14.70 14.84 5.36
N ARG A 205 13.74 13.94 5.56
CA ARG A 205 12.30 14.26 5.57
C ARG A 205 11.81 14.43 7.00
N PRO A 206 11.52 15.66 7.44
CA PRO A 206 11.05 15.92 8.80
C PRO A 206 9.68 15.28 9.01
N MET A 207 9.37 14.87 10.25
CA MET A 207 8.09 14.27 10.63
C MET A 207 7.69 13.03 9.81
N ALA A 208 8.63 12.40 9.11
CA ALA A 208 8.36 11.15 8.42
C ALA A 208 8.04 10.06 9.45
N GLY A 209 6.92 9.40 9.26
CA GLY A 209 6.41 8.30 10.11
C GLY A 209 6.14 7.03 9.33
N GLN A 210 6.36 7.05 8.01
CA GLN A 210 6.22 5.89 7.12
C GLN A 210 7.57 5.57 6.49
N PHE A 211 7.75 4.29 6.12
CA PHE A 211 8.85 3.83 5.27
C PHE A 211 8.33 3.42 3.89
N LEU A 212 9.23 3.45 2.91
CA LEU A 212 9.06 2.85 1.59
C LEU A 212 10.01 1.69 1.44
N VAL A 213 9.51 0.55 0.98
CA VAL A 213 10.33 -0.59 0.54
C VAL A 213 9.92 -0.99 -0.87
N VAL A 214 10.91 -1.23 -1.72
CA VAL A 214 10.75 -1.87 -3.03
C VAL A 214 11.50 -3.19 -3.00
N ALA A 215 10.81 -4.26 -3.31
CA ALA A 215 11.42 -5.59 -3.45
C ALA A 215 11.01 -6.23 -4.76
N GLU A 216 11.90 -7.07 -5.29
CA GLU A 216 11.77 -7.68 -6.61
C GLU A 216 11.64 -9.21 -6.48
N LYS A 217 10.76 -9.80 -7.28
CA LYS A 217 10.71 -11.24 -7.46
C LYS A 217 12.00 -11.71 -8.12
N ARG A 218 12.69 -12.66 -7.48
CA ARG A 218 13.87 -13.29 -8.07
C ARG A 218 13.50 -14.02 -9.36
N SER A 219 14.42 -13.99 -10.32
CA SER A 219 14.31 -14.72 -11.59
C SER A 219 14.32 -16.21 -11.37
#